data_eb0e84e4bc4bd1716201a4577d2de741
#
_entry.id   eb0e84e4bc4bd1716201a4577d2de741
#
_cell.length_a   1.000
_cell.length_b   1.000
_cell.length_c   1.000
_cell.angle_alpha   90.00
_cell.angle_beta   90.00
_cell.angle_gamma   90.00
#
_symmetry.space_group_name_H-M   'P 1'
#
loop_
_entity.id
_entity.type
_entity.pdbx_description
1 polymer ?
#
loop_
_entity_poly.entity_id
_entity_poly.type
_entity_poly.pdbx_seq_one_letter_code
_entity_poly.pdbx_strand_id
1 'polypeptide(L)'
;MFRYIIFCWLILVGCAGSGTQFSLPVTQSNYHDLLAEYISCTGKGKIDSQGPFQGALTFTFISQNDSSFLQFKDPLGRKALLMWLTPQNVTARNLIDHKQYTYGQILEFFPFLQIVEPEHITKILWGVQPDYEKKLNNTEMSEKQNIHLNFENNDLDNESNALVGATFSDDNSFQSVKIRITGRTRTQTHINLKKVWKLLQI
;
A
#
# COMPACT_ATOMS: atom_id res chain seq x y z
N MET A 1 27.68 7.46 -65.59
CA MET A 1 27.81 7.36 -64.12
C MET A 1 26.61 7.87 -63.34
N PHE A 2 25.52 8.31 -63.91
CA PHE A 2 24.38 8.88 -63.21
C PHE A 2 23.21 7.89 -62.93
N ARG A 3 23.32 6.67 -63.43
CA ARG A 3 22.21 5.65 -63.34
C ARG A 3 22.27 4.76 -62.09
N TYR A 4 23.36 4.79 -61.32
CA TYR A 4 23.48 3.97 -60.13
C TYR A 4 23.14 4.73 -58.82
N ILE A 5 23.01 6.05 -58.86
CA ILE A 5 22.72 6.85 -57.69
C ILE A 5 21.21 6.79 -57.31
N ILE A 6 20.34 6.54 -58.29
CA ILE A 6 18.89 6.46 -58.06
C ILE A 6 18.48 5.13 -57.37
N PHE A 7 19.29 4.07 -57.53
CA PHE A 7 18.93 2.77 -56.95
C PHE A 7 19.28 2.63 -55.44
N CYS A 8 20.17 3.47 -54.95
CA CYS A 8 20.51 3.46 -53.49
C CYS A 8 19.50 4.22 -52.61
N TRP A 9 18.63 5.08 -53.20
CA TRP A 9 17.64 5.87 -52.45
C TRP A 9 16.34 5.12 -52.16
N LEU A 10 16.10 4.00 -52.81
CA LEU A 10 14.89 3.19 -52.65
C LEU A 10 14.95 2.12 -51.54
N ILE A 11 16.11 1.93 -50.92
CA ILE A 11 16.30 0.92 -49.87
C ILE A 11 16.12 1.49 -48.45
N LEU A 12 15.99 2.81 -48.29
CA LEU A 12 15.86 3.48 -46.97
C LEU A 12 14.40 3.72 -46.54
N VAL A 13 13.41 3.25 -47.29
CA VAL A 13 11.97 3.35 -46.92
C VAL A 13 11.46 1.97 -46.44
N GLY A 14 12.25 1.30 -45.60
CA GLY A 14 11.86 -0.01 -45.07
C GLY A 14 11.88 0.00 -43.54
N CYS A 15 10.73 -0.19 -42.94
CA CYS A 15 10.48 -0.55 -41.54
C CYS A 15 10.58 0.56 -40.49
N ALA A 16 9.70 1.56 -40.57
CA ALA A 16 9.07 2.09 -39.39
C ALA A 16 7.88 1.18 -39.03
N GLY A 17 8.15 0.00 -38.56
CA GLY A 17 7.16 -0.85 -37.90
C GLY A 17 6.85 -0.16 -36.57
N SER A 18 5.77 0.65 -36.52
CA SER A 18 5.12 1.03 -35.30
C SER A 18 4.54 -0.23 -34.66
N GLY A 19 5.38 -0.91 -33.88
CA GLY A 19 4.94 -1.92 -32.95
C GLY A 19 4.03 -1.21 -31.94
N THR A 20 2.72 -1.23 -32.19
CA THR A 20 1.74 -1.03 -31.14
C THR A 20 2.04 -2.10 -30.09
N GLN A 21 2.77 -1.73 -29.05
CA GLN A 21 2.82 -2.51 -27.84
C GLN A 21 1.37 -2.56 -27.34
N PHE A 22 0.69 -3.65 -27.63
CA PHE A 22 -0.51 -4.03 -26.90
C PHE A 22 -0.03 -4.30 -25.47
N SER A 23 -0.04 -3.25 -24.64
CA SER A 23 0.00 -3.45 -23.20
C SER A 23 -1.35 -4.08 -22.85
N LEU A 24 -1.35 -5.39 -22.67
CA LEU A 24 -2.49 -6.07 -22.04
C LEU A 24 -2.78 -5.30 -20.75
N PRO A 25 -4.05 -4.95 -20.48
CA PRO A 25 -4.40 -4.36 -19.21
C PRO A 25 -3.88 -5.31 -18.14
N VAL A 26 -2.93 -4.84 -17.32
CA VAL A 26 -2.43 -5.62 -16.19
C VAL A 26 -3.61 -5.81 -15.26
N THR A 27 -4.18 -7.00 -15.26
CA THR A 27 -5.30 -7.35 -14.42
C THR A 27 -4.79 -7.27 -12.97
N GLN A 28 -5.19 -6.25 -12.24
CA GLN A 28 -4.91 -6.19 -10.81
C GLN A 28 -5.47 -7.45 -10.16
N SER A 29 -4.63 -8.15 -9.39
CA SER A 29 -5.05 -9.34 -8.65
C SER A 29 -6.22 -8.96 -7.73
N ASN A 30 -7.31 -9.71 -7.82
CA ASN A 30 -8.42 -9.53 -6.89
C ASN A 30 -7.99 -10.05 -5.51
N TYR A 31 -8.32 -9.31 -4.44
CA TYR A 31 -7.97 -9.70 -3.08
C TYR A 31 -8.51 -11.10 -2.70
N HIS A 32 -9.72 -11.41 -3.16
CA HIS A 32 -10.35 -12.70 -2.90
C HIS A 32 -9.61 -13.87 -3.55
N ASP A 33 -9.10 -13.65 -4.77
CA ASP A 33 -8.32 -14.66 -5.49
C ASP A 33 -6.98 -14.91 -4.79
N LEU A 34 -6.34 -13.86 -4.26
CA LEU A 34 -5.11 -13.99 -3.48
C LEU A 34 -5.33 -14.77 -2.17
N LEU A 35 -6.45 -14.55 -1.48
CA LEU A 35 -6.80 -15.32 -0.27
C LEU A 35 -7.16 -16.78 -0.57
N ALA A 36 -7.62 -17.09 -1.78
CA ALA A 36 -7.85 -18.47 -2.21
C ALA A 36 -6.54 -19.19 -2.54
N GLU A 37 -5.53 -18.45 -3.05
CA GLU A 37 -4.24 -19.02 -3.44
C GLU A 37 -3.24 -19.07 -2.26
N TYR A 38 -3.24 -18.05 -1.38
CA TYR A 38 -2.25 -17.93 -0.30
C TYR A 38 -2.94 -17.83 1.07
N ILE A 39 -2.32 -18.42 2.08
CA ILE A 39 -2.80 -18.40 3.47
C ILE A 39 -2.29 -17.18 4.21
N SER A 40 -1.04 -16.78 3.95
CA SER A 40 -0.42 -15.67 4.64
C SER A 40 0.44 -14.80 3.72
N CYS A 41 0.57 -13.54 4.12
CA CYS A 41 1.42 -12.55 3.48
C CYS A 41 2.33 -11.90 4.52
N THR A 42 3.61 -11.83 4.26
CA THR A 42 4.59 -11.16 5.12
C THR A 42 5.37 -10.14 4.32
N GLY A 43 5.95 -9.16 5.00
CA GLY A 43 6.76 -8.20 4.28
C GLY A 43 7.31 -7.09 5.16
N LYS A 44 7.82 -6.07 4.49
CA LYS A 44 8.42 -4.89 5.09
C LYS A 44 8.08 -3.64 4.30
N GLY A 45 8.13 -2.51 4.98
CA GLY A 45 7.84 -1.24 4.33
C GLY A 45 8.29 -0.05 5.18
N LYS A 46 7.87 1.11 4.71
CA LYS A 46 8.07 2.40 5.38
C LYS A 46 6.75 3.14 5.44
N ILE A 47 6.59 3.93 6.47
CA ILE A 47 5.51 4.90 6.61
C ILE A 47 6.15 6.26 6.89
N ASP A 48 5.72 7.26 6.15
CA ASP A 48 6.13 8.65 6.32
C ASP A 48 4.89 9.49 6.57
N SER A 49 4.90 10.29 7.61
CA SER A 49 3.85 11.24 7.95
C SER A 49 4.40 12.66 7.87
N GLN A 50 3.63 13.56 7.29
CA GLN A 50 3.94 14.99 7.18
C GLN A 50 2.81 15.82 7.79
N GLY A 51 3.13 17.03 8.22
CA GLY A 51 2.21 17.96 8.88
C GLY A 51 2.46 18.05 10.39
N PRO A 52 1.43 18.34 11.21
CA PRO A 52 1.56 18.48 12.67
C PRO A 52 2.17 17.23 13.35
N PHE A 53 1.93 16.06 12.80
CA PHE A 53 2.49 14.79 13.28
C PHE A 53 3.45 14.21 12.24
N GLN A 54 4.64 14.77 12.14
CA GLN A 54 5.64 14.34 11.18
C GLN A 54 6.54 13.26 11.73
N GLY A 55 6.94 12.33 10.87
CA GLY A 55 7.88 11.28 11.23
C GLY A 55 7.97 10.17 10.19
N ALA A 56 9.05 9.42 10.26
CA ALA A 56 9.28 8.27 9.40
C ALA A 56 9.54 7.02 10.25
N LEU A 57 8.87 5.93 9.93
CA LEU A 57 9.05 4.64 10.56
C LEU A 57 9.27 3.57 9.49
N THR A 58 10.07 2.57 9.78
CA THR A 58 10.07 1.33 9.03
C THR A 58 9.17 0.32 9.71
N PHE A 59 8.59 -0.60 8.94
CA PHE A 59 7.77 -1.66 9.54
C PHE A 59 8.01 -3.01 8.88
N THR A 60 7.72 -4.04 9.65
CA THR A 60 7.49 -5.40 9.17
C THR A 60 6.05 -5.78 9.43
N PHE A 61 5.48 -6.60 8.56
CA PHE A 61 4.10 -7.05 8.72
C PHE A 61 3.95 -8.56 8.52
N ILE A 62 2.92 -9.07 9.14
CA ILE A 62 2.40 -10.43 8.97
C ILE A 62 0.89 -10.28 8.80
N SER A 63 0.34 -10.85 7.73
CA SER A 63 -1.10 -10.86 7.47
C SER A 63 -1.56 -12.27 7.19
N GLN A 64 -2.69 -12.65 7.75
CA GLN A 64 -3.35 -13.95 7.55
C GLN A 64 -4.84 -13.79 7.74
N ASN A 65 -5.63 -14.40 6.85
CA ASN A 65 -7.04 -14.08 6.71
C ASN A 65 -7.19 -12.54 6.56
N ASP A 66 -8.24 -11.95 7.07
CA ASP A 66 -8.48 -10.51 6.98
C ASP A 66 -7.81 -9.69 8.10
N SER A 67 -6.79 -10.24 8.76
CA SER A 67 -6.10 -9.58 9.87
C SER A 67 -4.61 -9.39 9.58
N SER A 68 -4.07 -8.27 10.06
CA SER A 68 -2.65 -7.94 9.87
C SER A 68 -2.03 -7.46 11.19
N PHE A 69 -0.79 -7.86 11.41
CA PHE A 69 0.03 -7.37 12.50
C PHE A 69 1.22 -6.62 11.92
N LEU A 70 1.45 -5.40 12.40
CA LEU A 70 2.58 -4.57 12.00
C LEU A 70 3.44 -4.24 13.21
N GLN A 71 4.75 -4.32 13.05
CA GLN A 71 5.74 -3.87 14.02
C GLN A 71 6.54 -2.74 13.40
N PHE A 72 6.42 -1.55 13.97
CA PHE A 72 7.15 -0.36 13.53
C PHE A 72 8.43 -0.17 14.34
N LYS A 73 9.45 0.34 13.65
CA LYS A 73 10.73 0.74 14.22
C LYS A 73 11.01 2.19 13.86
N ASP A 74 11.61 2.91 14.80
CA ASP A 74 12.09 4.26 14.58
C ASP A 74 13.35 4.26 13.69
N PRO A 75 13.86 5.44 13.27
CA PRO A 75 15.07 5.54 12.46
C PRO A 75 16.34 4.95 13.12
N LEU A 76 16.35 4.78 14.44
CA LEU A 76 17.42 4.11 15.20
C LEU A 76 17.23 2.61 15.28
N GLY A 77 16.19 2.05 14.67
CA GLY A 77 15.89 0.62 14.65
C GLY A 77 15.22 0.09 15.93
N ARG A 78 14.85 0.96 16.88
CA ARG A 78 14.15 0.56 18.11
C ARG A 78 12.67 0.29 17.79
N LYS A 79 12.11 -0.73 18.44
CA LYS A 79 10.66 -1.00 18.33
C LYS A 79 9.88 0.14 18.97
N ALA A 80 9.09 0.84 18.17
CA ALA A 80 8.33 2.02 18.59
C ALA A 80 6.85 1.72 18.77
N LEU A 81 6.24 0.98 17.81
CA LEU A 81 4.80 0.76 17.79
C LEU A 81 4.48 -0.66 17.32
N LEU A 82 3.49 -1.27 17.92
CA LEU A 82 2.82 -2.49 17.45
C LEU A 82 1.41 -2.13 17.04
N MET A 83 0.94 -2.67 15.91
CA MET A 83 -0.42 -2.43 15.42
C MET A 83 -1.06 -3.75 15.00
N TRP A 84 -2.30 -3.95 15.42
CA TRP A 84 -3.14 -5.04 15.01
C TRP A 84 -4.34 -4.50 14.24
N LEU A 85 -4.53 -4.99 13.03
CA LEU A 85 -5.63 -4.67 12.14
C LEU A 85 -6.56 -5.87 12.04
N THR A 86 -7.83 -5.64 12.21
CA THR A 86 -8.93 -6.53 11.81
C THR A 86 -9.79 -5.77 10.80
N PRO A 87 -10.75 -6.39 10.09
CA PRO A 87 -11.56 -5.67 9.11
C PRO A 87 -12.24 -4.40 9.64
N GLN A 88 -12.64 -4.41 10.92
CA GLN A 88 -13.42 -3.31 11.52
C GLN A 88 -12.67 -2.50 12.59
N ASN A 89 -11.47 -2.94 12.99
CA ASN A 89 -10.82 -2.32 14.15
C ASN A 89 -9.29 -2.27 14.01
N VAL A 90 -8.71 -1.27 14.68
CA VAL A 90 -7.27 -1.12 14.87
C VAL A 90 -6.97 -1.03 16.36
N THR A 91 -6.00 -1.79 16.79
CA THR A 91 -5.38 -1.63 18.12
C THR A 91 -3.91 -1.34 17.93
N ALA A 92 -3.43 -0.22 18.46
CA ALA A 92 -2.03 0.16 18.40
C ALA A 92 -1.45 0.27 19.82
N ARG A 93 -0.22 -0.22 20.02
CA ARG A 93 0.52 -0.11 21.27
C ARG A 93 1.82 0.62 21.04
N ASN A 94 1.95 1.81 21.62
CA ASN A 94 3.21 2.53 21.68
C ASN A 94 4.10 1.88 22.73
N LEU A 95 5.25 1.38 22.31
CA LEU A 95 6.22 0.68 23.19
C LEU A 95 7.13 1.65 23.93
N ILE A 96 7.22 2.91 23.49
CA ILE A 96 8.05 3.94 24.12
C ILE A 96 7.32 4.49 25.33
N ASP A 97 6.03 4.86 25.15
CA ASP A 97 5.22 5.49 26.20
C ASP A 97 4.34 4.47 26.96
N HIS A 98 4.40 3.20 26.59
CA HIS A 98 3.59 2.12 27.15
C HIS A 98 2.08 2.37 27.07
N LYS A 99 1.63 3.14 26.05
CA LYS A 99 0.23 3.48 25.81
C LYS A 99 -0.40 2.61 24.74
N GLN A 100 -1.66 2.31 24.91
CA GLN A 100 -2.46 1.64 23.89
C GLN A 100 -3.47 2.63 23.31
N TYR A 101 -3.67 2.57 22.00
CA TYR A 101 -4.58 3.42 21.25
C TYR A 101 -5.62 2.56 20.51
N THR A 102 -6.85 2.98 20.55
CA THR A 102 -7.94 2.46 19.74
C THR A 102 -7.96 3.14 18.37
N TYR A 103 -8.72 2.61 17.42
CA TYR A 103 -8.88 3.23 16.11
C TYR A 103 -9.44 4.67 16.23
N GLY A 104 -10.46 4.89 17.07
CA GLY A 104 -11.00 6.23 17.30
C GLY A 104 -9.95 7.24 17.76
N GLN A 105 -9.08 6.86 18.69
CA GLN A 105 -7.99 7.72 19.16
C GLN A 105 -6.94 7.99 18.07
N ILE A 106 -6.69 7.04 17.17
CA ILE A 106 -5.81 7.29 16.00
C ILE A 106 -6.43 8.32 15.07
N LEU A 107 -7.74 8.25 14.86
CA LEU A 107 -8.48 9.21 14.03
C LEU A 107 -8.51 10.64 14.62
N GLU A 108 -8.37 10.81 15.94
CA GLU A 108 -8.21 12.13 16.56
C GLU A 108 -6.92 12.84 16.10
N PHE A 109 -5.86 12.08 15.81
CA PHE A 109 -4.60 12.60 15.28
C PHE A 109 -4.60 12.75 13.76
N PHE A 110 -5.30 11.87 13.07
CA PHE A 110 -5.36 11.81 11.60
C PHE A 110 -6.81 11.67 11.12
N PRO A 111 -7.63 12.73 11.23
CA PRO A 111 -9.07 12.66 10.91
C PRO A 111 -9.36 12.22 9.47
N PHE A 112 -8.50 12.59 8.53
CA PHE A 112 -8.65 12.21 7.12
C PHE A 112 -8.53 10.69 6.87
N LEU A 113 -7.96 9.93 7.82
CA LEU A 113 -7.93 8.47 7.73
C LEU A 113 -9.29 7.81 7.98
N GLN A 114 -10.35 8.57 8.30
CA GLN A 114 -11.72 8.02 8.42
C GLN A 114 -12.21 7.37 7.13
N ILE A 115 -11.71 7.80 5.96
CA ILE A 115 -12.01 7.17 4.68
C ILE A 115 -11.26 5.86 4.47
N VAL A 116 -10.19 5.63 5.24
CA VAL A 116 -9.31 4.46 5.13
C VAL A 116 -9.71 3.46 6.20
N GLU A 117 -10.53 2.48 5.83
CA GLU A 117 -10.85 1.39 6.75
C GLU A 117 -9.64 0.49 7.02
N PRO A 118 -9.59 -0.18 8.18
CA PRO A 118 -8.50 -1.09 8.52
C PRO A 118 -8.29 -2.20 7.48
N GLU A 119 -9.37 -2.69 6.86
CA GLU A 119 -9.30 -3.69 5.78
C GLU A 119 -8.59 -3.15 4.52
N HIS A 120 -8.70 -1.85 4.24
CA HIS A 120 -8.01 -1.24 3.10
C HIS A 120 -6.50 -1.27 3.28
N ILE A 121 -6.01 -1.05 4.51
CA ILE A 121 -4.58 -1.19 4.82
C ILE A 121 -4.13 -2.63 4.59
N THR A 122 -4.92 -3.61 5.05
CA THR A 122 -4.63 -5.03 4.81
C THR A 122 -4.57 -5.35 3.31
N LYS A 123 -5.51 -4.85 2.49
CA LYS A 123 -5.47 -5.01 1.02
C LYS A 123 -4.19 -4.42 0.41
N ILE A 124 -3.77 -3.22 0.84
CA ILE A 124 -2.52 -2.60 0.39
C ILE A 124 -1.31 -3.47 0.75
N LEU A 125 -1.26 -4.03 1.96
CA LEU A 125 -0.20 -4.96 2.38
C LEU A 125 -0.15 -6.20 1.47
N TRP A 126 -1.29 -6.70 1.02
CA TRP A 126 -1.41 -7.80 0.07
C TRP A 126 -1.16 -7.41 -1.40
N GLY A 127 -0.99 -6.11 -1.70
CA GLY A 127 -0.71 -5.61 -3.05
C GLY A 127 -1.95 -5.36 -3.89
N VAL A 128 -3.08 -5.19 -3.25
CA VAL A 128 -4.36 -4.92 -3.91
C VAL A 128 -4.79 -3.49 -3.62
N GLN A 129 -5.15 -2.77 -4.67
CA GLN A 129 -5.70 -1.42 -4.54
C GLN A 129 -7.14 -1.52 -4.00
N PRO A 130 -7.43 -0.88 -2.86
CA PRO A 130 -8.80 -0.80 -2.36
C PRO A 130 -9.70 0.04 -3.27
N ASP A 131 -10.97 -0.35 -3.37
CA ASP A 131 -11.98 0.43 -4.09
C ASP A 131 -12.59 1.49 -3.17
N TYR A 132 -12.30 2.76 -3.46
CA TYR A 132 -12.83 3.91 -2.73
C TYR A 132 -13.99 4.61 -3.44
N GLU A 133 -14.29 4.29 -4.71
CA GLU A 133 -15.29 5.01 -5.50
C GLU A 133 -16.69 4.93 -4.86
N LYS A 134 -17.05 3.78 -4.33
CA LYS A 134 -18.34 3.59 -3.65
C LYS A 134 -18.50 4.45 -2.39
N LYS A 135 -17.41 4.78 -1.71
CA LYS A 135 -17.45 5.56 -0.48
C LYS A 135 -17.40 7.07 -0.74
N LEU A 136 -16.62 7.49 -1.71
CA LEU A 136 -16.57 8.89 -2.13
C LEU A 136 -17.93 9.37 -2.61
N ASN A 137 -18.73 8.50 -3.23
CA ASN A 137 -20.07 8.82 -3.72
C ASN A 137 -21.15 8.86 -2.63
N ASN A 138 -20.95 8.23 -1.47
CA ASN A 138 -21.99 8.04 -0.44
C ASN A 138 -21.87 8.98 0.78
N THR A 139 -20.86 9.84 0.87
CA THR A 139 -20.66 10.74 2.03
C THR A 139 -20.88 12.18 1.61
N GLU A 140 -21.50 12.98 2.50
CA GLU A 140 -21.80 14.39 2.29
C GLU A 140 -20.58 15.15 1.75
N MET A 141 -20.76 15.76 0.56
CA MET A 141 -19.70 16.16 -0.36
C MET A 141 -18.80 17.31 0.12
N SER A 142 -19.13 18.04 1.20
CA SER A 142 -18.43 19.27 1.52
C SER A 142 -17.09 19.09 2.24
N GLU A 143 -16.91 18.02 3.01
CA GLU A 143 -15.66 17.78 3.75
C GLU A 143 -14.61 16.96 2.98
N LYS A 144 -15.02 16.32 1.90
CA LYS A 144 -14.19 15.34 1.16
C LYS A 144 -13.41 15.89 -0.03
N GLN A 145 -13.73 17.10 -0.49
CA GLN A 145 -13.11 17.65 -1.71
C GLN A 145 -11.60 17.89 -1.58
N ASN A 146 -11.05 17.83 -0.37
CA ASN A 146 -9.64 18.12 -0.10
C ASN A 146 -8.82 16.88 0.32
N ILE A 147 -9.44 15.69 0.30
CA ILE A 147 -8.73 14.46 0.60
C ILE A 147 -8.31 13.79 -0.71
N HIS A 148 -7.01 13.57 -0.86
CA HIS A 148 -6.43 12.94 -2.03
C HIS A 148 -5.87 11.57 -1.71
N LEU A 149 -6.17 10.62 -2.59
CA LEU A 149 -5.69 9.25 -2.54
C LEU A 149 -4.85 8.99 -3.78
N ASN A 150 -3.60 8.60 -3.60
CA ASN A 150 -2.71 8.25 -4.69
C ASN A 150 -2.10 6.88 -4.45
N PHE A 151 -2.11 6.03 -5.48
CA PHE A 151 -1.57 4.68 -5.45
C PHE A 151 -0.37 4.57 -6.38
N GLU A 152 0.69 3.91 -5.90
CA GLU A 152 1.94 3.72 -6.63
C GLU A 152 2.11 2.24 -6.96
N ASN A 153 2.27 1.93 -8.24
CA ASN A 153 2.61 0.59 -8.71
C ASN A 153 4.07 0.56 -9.17
N ASN A 154 4.75 -0.53 -8.91
CA ASN A 154 6.12 -0.77 -9.37
C ASN A 154 6.41 -2.27 -9.35
N ASP A 155 7.50 -2.68 -9.96
CA ASP A 155 7.98 -4.04 -9.82
C ASP A 155 8.50 -4.27 -8.39
N LEU A 156 8.08 -5.38 -7.79
CA LEU A 156 8.44 -5.76 -6.44
C LEU A 156 8.78 -7.25 -6.40
N ASP A 157 10.03 -7.57 -6.09
CA ASP A 157 10.55 -8.95 -6.08
C ASP A 157 10.20 -9.69 -7.40
N ASN A 158 9.24 -10.61 -7.36
CA ASN A 158 8.78 -11.39 -8.52
C ASN A 158 7.41 -10.92 -9.06
N GLU A 159 6.91 -9.78 -8.60
CA GLU A 159 5.62 -9.23 -9.00
C GLU A 159 5.81 -8.02 -9.93
N SER A 160 5.37 -8.13 -11.17
CA SER A 160 5.36 -6.99 -12.10
C SER A 160 4.17 -6.08 -11.82
N ASN A 161 4.41 -4.76 -11.83
CA ASN A 161 3.37 -3.74 -11.62
C ASN A 161 2.53 -3.94 -10.36
N ALA A 162 3.16 -4.40 -9.27
CA ALA A 162 2.52 -4.59 -7.99
C ALA A 162 2.18 -3.25 -7.32
N LEU A 163 1.07 -3.18 -6.60
CA LEU A 163 0.79 -2.05 -5.70
C LEU A 163 1.86 -2.03 -4.60
N VAL A 164 2.71 -1.00 -4.62
CA VAL A 164 3.81 -0.84 -3.66
C VAL A 164 3.64 0.36 -2.75
N GLY A 165 2.72 1.28 -3.04
CA GLY A 165 2.53 2.47 -2.23
C GLY A 165 1.13 3.02 -2.25
N ALA A 166 0.79 3.72 -1.18
CA ALA A 166 -0.42 4.53 -1.07
C ALA A 166 -0.09 5.81 -0.30
N THR A 167 -0.57 6.93 -0.81
CA THR A 167 -0.48 8.23 -0.15
C THR A 167 -1.89 8.74 0.11
N PHE A 168 -2.13 9.12 1.35
CA PHE A 168 -3.36 9.73 1.83
C PHE A 168 -3.01 11.14 2.27
N SER A 169 -3.65 12.16 1.71
CA SER A 169 -3.39 13.55 2.08
C SER A 169 -4.68 14.35 2.22
N ASP A 170 -4.63 15.34 3.09
CA ASP A 170 -5.69 16.32 3.32
C ASP A 170 -5.10 17.72 3.21
N ASP A 171 -5.54 18.44 2.19
CA ASP A 171 -5.06 19.80 1.92
C ASP A 171 -5.52 20.80 3.00
N ASN A 172 -6.63 20.55 3.66
CA ASN A 172 -7.14 21.44 4.72
C ASN A 172 -6.24 21.44 5.96
N SER A 173 -5.79 20.27 6.37
CA SER A 173 -4.92 20.12 7.54
C SER A 173 -3.43 20.12 7.21
N PHE A 174 -3.08 20.17 5.92
CA PHE A 174 -1.70 20.02 5.43
C PHE A 174 -1.04 18.74 5.97
N GLN A 175 -1.81 17.69 6.11
CA GLN A 175 -1.36 16.39 6.58
C GLN A 175 -1.27 15.40 5.45
N SER A 176 -0.25 14.54 5.49
CA SER A 176 -0.20 13.38 4.61
C SER A 176 0.43 12.18 5.32
N VAL A 177 -0.03 10.99 4.92
CA VAL A 177 0.56 9.72 5.33
C VAL A 177 0.84 8.90 4.07
N LYS A 178 2.10 8.53 3.88
CA LYS A 178 2.55 7.69 2.77
C LYS A 178 3.01 6.35 3.31
N ILE A 179 2.41 5.27 2.80
CA ILE A 179 2.82 3.89 3.05
C ILE A 179 3.54 3.38 1.81
N ARG A 180 4.71 2.77 1.98
CA ARG A 180 5.46 2.13 0.90
C ARG A 180 5.92 0.74 1.30
N ILE A 181 5.54 -0.27 0.53
CA ILE A 181 5.98 -1.65 0.67
C ILE A 181 7.33 -1.79 -0.06
N THR A 182 8.32 -2.36 0.62
CA THR A 182 9.67 -2.55 0.07
C THR A 182 10.06 -4.03 -0.07
N GLY A 183 9.17 -4.92 0.31
CA GLY A 183 9.29 -6.37 0.13
C GLY A 183 8.00 -7.05 0.58
N ARG A 184 7.56 -8.06 -0.19
CA ARG A 184 6.34 -8.84 0.05
C ARG A 184 6.59 -10.29 -0.33
N THR A 185 6.10 -11.19 0.50
CA THR A 185 6.11 -12.63 0.22
C THR A 185 4.78 -13.22 0.64
N ARG A 186 4.08 -13.89 -0.29
CA ARG A 186 2.86 -14.63 -0.02
C ARG A 186 3.17 -16.12 0.05
N THR A 187 2.58 -16.83 1.00
CA THR A 187 2.85 -18.26 1.20
C THR A 187 1.58 -19.02 1.56
N GLN A 188 1.61 -20.33 1.34
CA GLN A 188 0.57 -21.26 1.79
C GLN A 188 0.80 -21.75 3.24
N THR A 189 1.66 -21.10 4.00
CA THR A 189 2.03 -21.50 5.35
C THR A 189 1.20 -20.75 6.39
N HIS A 190 0.63 -21.46 7.33
CA HIS A 190 -0.04 -20.87 8.49
C HIS A 190 0.98 -20.25 9.47
N ILE A 191 0.67 -19.04 9.92
CA ILE A 191 1.44 -18.34 10.93
C ILE A 191 0.69 -18.39 12.25
N ASN A 192 1.39 -18.65 13.36
CA ASN A 192 0.78 -18.68 14.68
C ASN A 192 0.51 -17.27 15.20
N LEU A 193 -0.61 -16.69 14.78
CA LEU A 193 -1.02 -15.34 15.19
C LEU A 193 -1.29 -15.22 16.69
N LYS A 194 -1.60 -16.32 17.41
CA LYS A 194 -1.77 -16.29 18.87
C LYS A 194 -0.49 -15.88 19.59
N LYS A 195 0.68 -16.31 19.07
CA LYS A 195 1.97 -15.89 19.61
C LYS A 195 2.23 -14.40 19.40
N VAL A 196 1.79 -13.88 18.25
CA VAL A 196 1.92 -12.46 17.91
C VAL A 196 0.97 -11.62 18.76
N TRP A 197 -0.28 -12.09 18.94
CA TRP A 197 -1.30 -11.43 19.76
C TRP A 197 -0.85 -11.23 21.23
N LYS A 198 -0.15 -12.19 21.79
CA LYS A 198 0.40 -12.05 23.15
C LYS A 198 1.33 -10.86 23.32
N LEU A 199 1.97 -10.39 22.27
CA LEU A 199 2.84 -9.20 22.31
C LEU A 199 2.06 -7.89 22.52
N LEU A 200 0.75 -7.88 22.24
CA LEU A 200 -0.12 -6.73 22.46
C LEU A 200 -0.76 -6.71 23.86
N GLN A 201 -0.81 -7.86 24.53
CA GLN A 201 -1.51 -8.01 25.81
C GLN A 201 -0.64 -7.81 27.07
N ILE A 202 0.67 -7.52 26.90
CA ILE A 202 1.62 -7.38 28.03
C ILE A 202 1.56 -5.97 28.62
#